data_0353a50964eb152076cab5239f075a53
#
_entry.id   0353a50964eb152076cab5239f075a53
#
_cell.length_a   1.000
_cell.length_b   1.000
_cell.length_c   1.000
_cell.angle_alpha   90.00
_cell.angle_beta   90.00
_cell.angle_gamma   90.00
#
_symmetry.space_group_name_H-M   'P 1'
#
loop_
_entity.id
_entity.type
_entity.pdbx_description
1 polymer ?
#
loop_
_entity_poly.entity_id
_entity_poly.type
_entity_poly.pdbx_seq_one_letter_code
_entity_poly.pdbx_strand_id
1 'polypeptide(L)'
;RPFDWPAQGRVSGVFGSQRILNGQPRQPHYGLDVAGPVGTPILAAQSGRVVLAAEFHFFGRLLVLDHGHRVHTLYAHLSEIESREGQEVRQGARIARMGATGRVTGPHLHFSLGLGPLWLDPRPLLPG
;
A
#
# COMPACT_ATOMS: atom_id res chain seq x y z
N ARG A 1 -11.01 -9.91 12.19
CA ARG A 1 -9.86 -9.04 12.43
C ARG A 1 -9.96 -7.79 11.57
N PRO A 2 -9.39 -6.69 12.04
CA PRO A 2 -9.61 -5.42 11.36
C PRO A 2 -8.98 -5.37 9.97
N PHE A 3 -7.73 -5.87 9.81
CA PHE A 3 -7.04 -5.86 8.52
C PHE A 3 -6.22 -7.13 8.34
N ASP A 4 -6.07 -7.53 7.08
CA ASP A 4 -5.15 -8.61 6.70
C ASP A 4 -3.92 -8.02 6.02
N TRP A 5 -2.83 -8.78 6.01
CA TRP A 5 -1.64 -8.40 5.26
C TRP A 5 -1.98 -8.23 3.78
N PRO A 6 -1.57 -7.12 3.17
CA PRO A 6 -1.87 -6.87 1.75
C PRO A 6 -1.00 -7.68 0.80
N ALA A 7 0.08 -8.28 1.29
CA ALA A 7 0.98 -9.10 0.49
C ALA A 7 1.82 -9.99 1.39
N GLN A 8 2.31 -11.08 0.83
CA GLN A 8 3.34 -11.91 1.46
C GLN A 8 4.71 -11.37 1.10
N GLY A 9 5.63 -11.38 2.05
CA GLY A 9 6.97 -10.91 1.82
C GLY A 9 7.61 -10.40 3.09
N ARG A 10 8.80 -9.83 2.94
CA ARG A 10 9.58 -9.32 4.07
C ARG A 10 9.26 -7.85 4.27
N VAL A 11 8.97 -7.46 5.51
CA VAL A 11 8.82 -6.05 5.84
C VAL A 11 10.18 -5.37 5.65
N SER A 12 10.26 -4.45 4.70
CA SER A 12 11.49 -3.77 4.33
C SER A 12 11.53 -2.30 4.75
N GLY A 13 10.38 -1.74 5.11
CA GLY A 13 10.29 -0.38 5.62
C GLY A 13 9.12 -0.26 6.58
N VAL A 14 9.30 0.46 7.68
CA VAL A 14 8.28 0.60 8.72
C VAL A 14 7.77 2.03 8.79
N PHE A 15 6.55 2.18 9.33
CA PHE A 15 5.94 3.48 9.51
C PHE A 15 6.78 4.34 10.44
N GLY A 16 6.95 5.61 10.07
CA GLY A 16 7.66 6.58 10.90
C GLY A 16 9.17 6.58 10.72
N SER A 17 9.73 5.60 9.98
CA SER A 17 11.16 5.62 9.70
C SER A 17 11.51 6.86 8.87
N GLN A 18 12.69 7.39 9.09
CA GLN A 18 13.14 8.61 8.45
C GLN A 18 14.52 8.39 7.85
N ARG A 19 14.65 8.70 6.55
CA ARG A 19 15.94 8.62 5.88
C ARG A 19 16.74 9.90 6.11
N ILE A 20 18.05 9.72 6.15
CA ILE A 20 19.00 10.83 6.08
C ILE A 20 19.75 10.68 4.76
N LEU A 21 19.70 11.71 3.92
CA LEU A 21 20.37 11.71 2.62
C LEU A 21 21.22 12.96 2.53
N ASN A 22 22.53 12.79 2.29
CA ASN A 22 23.50 13.89 2.25
C ASN A 22 23.48 14.73 3.54
N GLY A 23 23.27 14.05 4.68
CA GLY A 23 23.19 14.72 5.97
C GLY A 23 21.88 15.46 6.24
N GLN A 24 20.92 15.38 5.32
CA GLN A 24 19.62 16.05 5.46
C GLN A 24 18.53 15.04 5.76
N PRO A 25 17.72 15.23 6.80
CA PRO A 25 16.59 14.35 7.05
C PRO A 25 15.54 14.52 5.97
N ARG A 26 14.92 13.40 5.58
CA ARG A 26 13.78 13.37 4.66
C ARG A 26 12.51 13.21 5.45
N GLN A 27 11.36 13.34 4.76
CA GLN A 27 10.07 13.17 5.40
C GLN A 27 9.95 11.75 5.99
N PRO A 28 9.26 11.60 7.13
CA PRO A 28 8.99 10.29 7.68
C PRO A 28 8.23 9.42 6.68
N HIS A 29 8.45 8.10 6.78
CA HIS A 29 7.75 7.10 5.97
C HIS A 29 6.33 6.93 6.49
N TYR A 30 5.32 7.25 5.68
CA TYR A 30 3.91 7.18 6.06
C TYR A 30 3.26 5.89 5.60
N GLY A 31 3.97 4.79 5.72
CA GLY A 31 3.44 3.49 5.34
C GLY A 31 4.35 2.37 5.75
N LEU A 32 3.99 1.18 5.28
CA LEU A 32 4.72 -0.05 5.52
C LEU A 32 5.13 -0.61 4.16
N ASP A 33 6.38 -1.01 4.03
CA ASP A 33 6.85 -1.61 2.79
C ASP A 33 7.03 -3.12 2.96
N VAL A 34 6.55 -3.87 1.97
CA VAL A 34 6.70 -5.32 1.90
C VAL A 34 7.46 -5.65 0.63
N ALA A 35 8.65 -6.22 0.77
CA ALA A 35 9.50 -6.60 -0.36
C ALA A 35 9.12 -7.98 -0.89
N GLY A 36 9.18 -8.15 -2.20
CA GLY A 36 8.92 -9.42 -2.86
C GLY A 36 9.12 -9.30 -4.36
N PRO A 37 9.03 -10.43 -5.07
CA PRO A 37 9.21 -10.39 -6.53
C PRO A 37 8.08 -9.65 -7.24
N VAL A 38 8.41 -9.09 -8.41
CA VAL A 38 7.39 -8.53 -9.29
C VAL A 38 6.36 -9.61 -9.60
N GLY A 39 5.08 -9.26 -9.51
CA GLY A 39 3.97 -10.19 -9.77
C GLY A 39 3.38 -10.82 -8.52
N THR A 40 3.99 -10.61 -7.34
CA THR A 40 3.41 -11.10 -6.09
C THR A 40 1.98 -10.56 -5.95
N PRO A 41 0.99 -11.42 -5.62
CA PRO A 41 -0.39 -10.95 -5.46
C PRO A 41 -0.53 -9.89 -4.38
N ILE A 42 -1.28 -8.87 -4.69
CA ILE A 42 -1.67 -7.83 -3.74
C ILE A 42 -3.13 -8.08 -3.39
N LEU A 43 -3.41 -8.15 -2.10
CA LEU A 43 -4.73 -8.51 -1.58
C LEU A 43 -5.35 -7.30 -0.89
N ALA A 44 -6.68 -7.21 -0.98
CA ALA A 44 -7.40 -6.17 -0.25
C ALA A 44 -7.25 -6.41 1.24
N ALA A 45 -6.69 -5.46 1.97
CA ALA A 45 -6.46 -5.61 3.40
C ALA A 45 -7.77 -5.66 4.19
N GLN A 46 -8.83 -5.10 3.62
CA GLN A 46 -10.18 -5.14 4.17
C GLN A 46 -11.17 -4.97 3.01
N SER A 47 -12.42 -5.37 3.22
CA SER A 47 -13.48 -5.13 2.25
C SER A 47 -13.67 -3.64 2.03
N GLY A 48 -13.95 -3.25 0.80
CA GLY A 48 -14.14 -1.85 0.46
C GLY A 48 -14.41 -1.64 -1.01
N ARG A 49 -14.32 -0.39 -1.44
CA ARG A 49 -14.54 0.00 -2.82
C ARG A 49 -13.29 0.68 -3.38
N VAL A 50 -12.96 0.36 -4.62
CA VAL A 50 -11.85 1.01 -5.33
C VAL A 50 -12.29 2.43 -5.67
N VAL A 51 -11.60 3.42 -5.11
CA VAL A 51 -11.90 4.84 -5.36
C VAL A 51 -10.85 5.52 -6.22
N LEU A 52 -9.67 4.89 -6.39
CA LEU A 52 -8.63 5.41 -7.28
C LEU A 52 -7.84 4.24 -7.85
N ALA A 53 -7.63 4.24 -9.15
CA ALA A 53 -6.76 3.31 -9.86
C ALA A 53 -6.11 4.09 -11.00
N ALA A 54 -4.85 4.51 -10.82
CA ALA A 54 -4.19 5.40 -11.76
C ALA A 54 -2.67 5.27 -11.66
N GLU A 55 -1.97 5.93 -12.56
CA GLU A 55 -0.51 5.93 -12.57
C GLU A 55 0.01 7.34 -12.30
N PHE A 56 1.01 7.42 -11.41
CA PHE A 56 1.63 8.68 -11.00
C PHE A 56 3.14 8.56 -11.08
N HIS A 57 3.80 9.69 -11.20
CA HIS A 57 5.27 9.70 -11.32
C HIS A 57 5.95 9.08 -10.09
N PHE A 58 5.54 9.48 -8.90
CA PHE A 58 6.19 9.06 -7.65
C PHE A 58 5.73 7.67 -7.21
N PHE A 59 4.42 7.47 -7.12
CA PHE A 59 3.84 6.22 -6.61
C PHE A 59 3.77 5.11 -7.64
N GLY A 60 4.01 5.41 -8.93
CA GLY A 60 3.79 4.46 -9.99
C GLY A 60 2.30 4.12 -10.12
N ARG A 61 1.99 2.86 -10.38
CA ARG A 61 0.60 2.43 -10.40
C ARG A 61 0.09 2.33 -8.97
N LEU A 62 -0.99 3.05 -8.73
CA LEU A 62 -1.53 3.30 -7.40
C LEU A 62 -2.98 2.89 -7.34
N LEU A 63 -3.35 2.20 -6.26
CA LEU A 63 -4.73 1.80 -6.00
C LEU A 63 -5.10 2.23 -4.58
N VAL A 64 -6.29 2.79 -4.43
CA VAL A 64 -6.81 3.20 -3.12
C VAL A 64 -8.18 2.57 -2.91
N LEU A 65 -8.37 1.96 -1.74
CA LEU A 65 -9.65 1.41 -1.30
C LEU A 65 -10.26 2.29 -0.22
N ASP A 66 -11.55 2.50 -0.32
CA ASP A 66 -12.37 3.17 0.71
C ASP A 66 -13.11 2.08 1.49
N HIS A 67 -12.88 2.03 2.79
CA HIS A 67 -13.47 1.02 3.67
C HIS A 67 -14.65 1.57 4.48
N GLY A 68 -15.06 2.80 4.19
CA GLY A 68 -16.05 3.49 5.02
C GLY A 68 -15.44 4.13 6.25
N HIS A 69 -16.23 4.91 6.98
CA HIS A 69 -15.82 5.57 8.22
C HIS A 69 -14.52 6.36 8.08
N ARG A 70 -14.28 6.94 6.89
CA ARG A 70 -13.09 7.73 6.55
C ARG A 70 -11.80 6.93 6.56
N VAL A 71 -11.89 5.60 6.47
CA VAL A 71 -10.72 4.72 6.45
C VAL A 71 -10.38 4.35 5.01
N HIS A 72 -9.11 4.52 4.63
CA HIS A 72 -8.62 4.19 3.30
C HIS A 72 -7.33 3.38 3.40
N THR A 73 -7.11 2.48 2.45
CA THR A 73 -5.81 1.82 2.28
C THR A 73 -5.28 2.13 0.89
N LEU A 74 -3.97 2.32 0.83
CA LEU A 74 -3.26 2.74 -0.37
C LEU A 74 -2.19 1.71 -0.70
N TYR A 75 -2.13 1.31 -1.98
CA TYR A 75 -1.23 0.29 -2.49
C TYR A 75 -0.48 0.88 -3.68
N ALA A 76 0.84 1.03 -3.55
CA ALA A 76 1.64 1.74 -4.54
C ALA A 76 2.75 0.87 -5.14
N HIS A 77 3.32 1.36 -6.22
CA HIS A 77 4.42 0.75 -6.98
C HIS A 77 4.01 -0.56 -7.65
N LEU A 78 2.74 -0.68 -8.01
CA LEU A 78 2.18 -1.90 -8.58
C LEU A 78 2.67 -2.12 -10.00
N SER A 79 2.84 -3.40 -10.39
CA SER A 79 3.13 -3.74 -11.79
C SER A 79 1.85 -3.81 -12.61
N GLU A 80 0.74 -4.19 -11.97
CA GLU A 80 -0.53 -4.36 -12.65
C GLU A 80 -1.66 -4.13 -11.65
N ILE A 81 -2.69 -3.42 -12.08
CA ILE A 81 -3.92 -3.23 -11.31
C ILE A 81 -4.97 -4.15 -11.92
N GLU A 82 -5.54 -5.05 -11.10
CA GLU A 82 -6.49 -6.07 -11.54
C GLU A 82 -7.93 -5.76 -11.11
N SER A 83 -8.15 -4.55 -10.62
CA SER A 83 -9.46 -4.05 -10.21
C SER A 83 -9.66 -2.67 -10.81
N ARG A 84 -10.87 -2.13 -10.75
CA ARG A 84 -11.17 -0.84 -11.38
C ARG A 84 -11.97 0.04 -10.45
N GLU A 85 -11.91 1.33 -10.70
CA GLU A 85 -12.64 2.31 -9.91
C GLU A 85 -14.14 1.98 -9.89
N GLY A 86 -14.72 2.07 -8.69
CA GLY A 86 -16.11 1.73 -8.45
C GLY A 86 -16.34 0.28 -8.07
N GLN A 87 -15.36 -0.59 -8.24
CA GLN A 87 -15.51 -2.01 -7.93
C GLN A 87 -15.52 -2.24 -6.41
N GLU A 88 -16.46 -3.09 -5.96
CA GLU A 88 -16.47 -3.57 -4.58
C GLU A 88 -15.58 -4.79 -4.48
N VAL A 89 -14.75 -4.83 -3.44
CA VAL A 89 -13.84 -5.95 -3.21
C VAL A 89 -14.00 -6.47 -1.78
N ARG A 90 -13.76 -7.76 -1.59
CA ARG A 90 -13.80 -8.39 -0.27
C ARG A 90 -12.41 -8.46 0.32
N GLN A 91 -12.33 -8.45 1.64
CA GLN A 91 -11.08 -8.70 2.35
C GLN A 91 -10.41 -9.97 1.83
N GLY A 92 -9.13 -9.87 1.50
CA GLY A 92 -8.36 -10.99 0.97
C GLY A 92 -8.46 -11.21 -0.53
N ALA A 93 -9.33 -10.48 -1.24
CA ALA A 93 -9.43 -10.59 -2.69
C ALA A 93 -8.17 -10.04 -3.37
N ARG A 94 -7.74 -10.70 -4.45
CA ARG A 94 -6.60 -10.19 -5.23
C ARG A 94 -7.05 -8.97 -6.03
N ILE A 95 -6.35 -7.86 -5.86
CA ILE A 95 -6.71 -6.58 -6.49
C ILE A 95 -5.62 -6.06 -7.43
N ALA A 96 -4.38 -6.54 -7.29
CA ALA A 96 -3.24 -6.04 -8.06
C ALA A 96 -2.07 -7.00 -7.95
N ARG A 97 -0.94 -6.60 -8.56
CA ARG A 97 0.33 -7.34 -8.47
C ARG A 97 1.44 -6.39 -8.09
N MET A 98 2.35 -6.87 -7.23
CA MET A 98 3.52 -6.14 -6.78
C MET A 98 4.43 -5.80 -7.96
N GLY A 99 5.01 -4.60 -7.92
CA GLY A 99 5.91 -4.16 -8.96
C GLY A 99 7.03 -3.29 -8.45
N ALA A 100 7.58 -2.52 -9.38
CA ALA A 100 8.64 -1.55 -9.11
C ALA A 100 8.40 -0.29 -9.91
N THR A 101 7.13 0.08 -10.10
CA THR A 101 6.76 1.29 -10.85
C THR A 101 6.88 2.52 -9.96
N GLY A 102 7.08 3.66 -10.61
CA GLY A 102 7.29 4.90 -9.87
C GLY A 102 8.72 5.04 -9.38
N ARG A 103 8.88 5.74 -8.28
CA ARG A 103 10.21 6.08 -7.77
C ARG A 103 10.65 5.11 -6.68
N VAL A 104 11.27 4.01 -7.10
CA VAL A 104 11.71 2.93 -6.19
C VAL A 104 13.08 2.42 -6.59
N THR A 105 13.75 1.72 -5.67
CA THR A 105 15.05 1.09 -5.92
C THR A 105 14.93 -0.41 -6.19
N GLY A 106 13.78 -1.02 -5.91
CA GLY A 106 13.54 -2.44 -6.16
C GLY A 106 12.09 -2.80 -5.93
N PRO A 107 11.68 -4.04 -6.26
CA PRO A 107 10.28 -4.43 -6.14
C PRO A 107 9.82 -4.48 -4.69
N HIS A 108 8.72 -3.82 -4.42
CA HIS A 108 8.06 -3.85 -3.12
C HIS A 108 6.67 -3.25 -3.22
N LEU A 109 5.84 -3.54 -2.23
CA LEU A 109 4.57 -2.86 -2.04
C LEU A 109 4.77 -1.76 -1.00
N HIS A 110 4.34 -0.54 -1.32
CA HIS A 110 4.14 0.50 -0.32
C HIS A 110 2.67 0.47 0.08
N PHE A 111 2.40 0.25 1.36
CA PHE A 111 1.06 0.12 1.90
C PHE A 111 0.83 1.19 2.97
N SER A 112 -0.20 2.00 2.80
CA SER A 112 -0.55 3.06 3.76
C SER A 112 -1.97 2.86 4.24
N LEU A 113 -2.20 3.20 5.52
CA LEU A 113 -3.51 3.21 6.15
C LEU A 113 -3.82 4.63 6.58
N GLY A 114 -4.93 5.16 6.08
CA GLY A 114 -5.36 6.52 6.37
C GLY A 114 -6.68 6.55 7.13
N LEU A 115 -6.81 7.51 8.03
CA LEU A 115 -8.07 7.82 8.71
C LEU A 115 -8.30 9.32 8.55
N GLY A 116 -9.23 9.69 7.65
CA GLY A 116 -9.38 11.08 7.26
C GLY A 116 -8.06 11.62 6.72
N PRO A 117 -7.56 12.76 7.21
CA PRO A 117 -6.30 13.33 6.76
C PRO A 117 -5.06 12.71 7.44
N LEU A 118 -5.23 11.78 8.36
CA LEU A 118 -4.13 11.21 9.15
C LEU A 118 -3.64 9.92 8.53
N TRP A 119 -2.32 9.72 8.54
CA TRP A 119 -1.70 8.44 8.26
C TRP A 119 -1.44 7.72 9.57
N LEU A 120 -1.75 6.41 9.59
CA LEU A 120 -1.61 5.57 10.78
C LEU A 120 -0.59 4.47 10.54
N ASP A 121 0.08 4.03 11.61
CA ASP A 121 0.90 2.82 11.54
C ASP A 121 -0.04 1.63 11.39
N PRO A 122 0.02 0.89 10.26
CA PRO A 122 -0.88 -0.24 10.07
C PRO A 122 -0.52 -1.46 10.92
N ARG A 123 0.71 -1.53 11.41
CA ARG A 123 1.27 -2.74 12.02
C ARG A 123 0.43 -3.28 13.19
N PRO A 124 -0.06 -2.45 14.14
CA PRO A 124 -0.88 -2.96 15.24
C PRO A 124 -2.22 -3.54 14.81
N LEU A 125 -2.70 -3.20 13.61
CA LEU A 125 -3.99 -3.66 13.10
C LEU A 125 -3.86 -4.89 12.20
N LEU A 126 -2.64 -5.30 11.88
CA LEU A 126 -2.37 -6.48 11.06
C LEU A 126 -2.14 -7.70 11.95
N PRO A 127 -2.40 -8.92 11.44
CA PRO A 127 -2.12 -10.15 12.19
C PRO A 127 -0.65 -10.22 12.58
N GLY A 128 -0.40 -10.68 13.78
CA GLY A 128 0.94 -10.79 14.35
C GLY A 128 1.79 -11.91 13.74
#